data_027c4851789ef087b971aabd4bd0175e
#
_entry.id   027c4851789ef087b971aabd4bd0175e
#
_cell.length_a   1.000
_cell.length_b   1.000
_cell.length_c   1.000
_cell.angle_alpha   90.00
_cell.angle_beta   90.00
_cell.angle_gamma   90.00
#
_symmetry.space_group_name_H-M   'P 1'
#
loop_
_entity.id
_entity.type
_entity.pdbx_description
1 polymer ?
#
loop_
_entity_poly.entity_id
_entity_poly.type
_entity_poly.pdbx_seq_one_letter_code
_entity_poly.pdbx_strand_id
1 'polypeptide(L)'
;GDIIAEIANYPENGNWAPHLHFQVLLSLLDFKVDYPGVAYFSEMAVWKSICPNPSLLIISEALQKKENTSQEDLITYRKKHLGKSLSLQYKTPIEMVRGAGQYLMDSQGRKYLDTVNNVAHVGHENYKVVKAGQEQMALINTNSRYLHENINNLAKELIETLAPELNVLHFVNSGSEANELAIRMVKAVT
;
A
#
# COMPACT_ATOMS: atom_id res chain seq x y z
N GLY A 1 -14.34 -19.54 -16.46
CA GLY A 1 -13.31 -20.23 -15.71
C GLY A 1 -13.61 -21.71 -15.63
N ASP A 2 -12.60 -22.54 -15.73
CA ASP A 2 -12.76 -23.99 -15.66
C ASP A 2 -12.79 -24.46 -14.20
N ILE A 3 -13.56 -25.52 -13.91
CA ILE A 3 -13.55 -26.16 -12.61
C ILE A 3 -12.24 -26.96 -12.52
N ILE A 4 -11.41 -26.63 -11.55
CA ILE A 4 -10.11 -27.28 -11.36
C ILE A 4 -10.13 -28.35 -10.27
N ALA A 5 -11.07 -28.26 -9.33
CA ALA A 5 -11.27 -29.22 -8.25
C ALA A 5 -12.63 -29.03 -7.60
N GLU A 6 -13.09 -30.04 -6.86
CA GLU A 6 -14.22 -29.97 -5.95
C GLU A 6 -13.73 -30.18 -4.51
N ILE A 7 -14.34 -29.46 -3.56
CA ILE A 7 -14.02 -29.63 -2.14
C ILE A 7 -14.81 -30.81 -1.60
N ALA A 8 -14.12 -31.84 -1.13
CA ALA A 8 -14.75 -33.01 -0.55
C ALA A 8 -15.55 -32.67 0.71
N ASN A 9 -16.68 -33.36 0.88
CA ASN A 9 -17.53 -33.23 2.06
C ASN A 9 -16.99 -34.02 3.25
N TYR A 10 -17.52 -33.70 4.43
CA TYR A 10 -17.29 -34.50 5.62
C TYR A 10 -17.90 -35.93 5.45
N PRO A 11 -17.23 -37.02 5.80
CA PRO A 11 -15.89 -37.11 6.43
C PRO A 11 -14.71 -37.30 5.46
N GLU A 12 -14.96 -37.33 4.15
CA GLU A 12 -13.96 -37.63 3.12
C GLU A 12 -12.77 -36.65 3.09
N ASN A 13 -12.98 -35.45 3.60
CA ASN A 13 -11.97 -34.39 3.72
C ASN A 13 -11.13 -34.45 5.01
N GLY A 14 -11.06 -35.61 5.68
CA GLY A 14 -10.31 -35.77 6.93
C GLY A 14 -11.01 -35.23 8.17
N ASN A 15 -12.33 -35.18 8.18
CA ASN A 15 -13.17 -34.72 9.29
C ASN A 15 -13.10 -33.21 9.56
N TRP A 16 -12.74 -32.41 8.61
CA TRP A 16 -12.75 -30.95 8.67
C TRP A 16 -14.02 -30.36 8.04
N ALA A 17 -14.36 -29.13 8.42
CA ALA A 17 -15.35 -28.38 7.65
C ALA A 17 -14.82 -28.19 6.21
N PRO A 18 -15.68 -28.33 5.16
CA PRO A 18 -15.23 -28.14 3.79
C PRO A 18 -14.60 -26.76 3.60
N HIS A 19 -13.34 -26.71 3.23
CA HIS A 19 -12.60 -25.46 3.01
C HIS A 19 -11.46 -25.67 2.02
N LEU A 20 -11.03 -24.60 1.39
CA LEU A 20 -9.90 -24.58 0.47
C LEU A 20 -8.68 -23.96 1.14
N HIS A 21 -7.56 -24.67 1.14
CA HIS A 21 -6.26 -24.07 1.41
C HIS A 21 -5.69 -23.50 0.12
N PHE A 22 -5.42 -22.21 0.12
CA PHE A 22 -4.85 -21.52 -1.02
C PHE A 22 -3.62 -20.72 -0.60
N GLN A 23 -2.50 -20.98 -1.26
CA GLN A 23 -1.25 -20.30 -1.01
C GLN A 23 -0.63 -19.82 -2.33
N VAL A 24 -0.04 -18.64 -2.30
CA VAL A 24 0.73 -18.09 -3.43
C VAL A 24 2.19 -18.15 -3.07
N LEU A 25 3.00 -18.67 -3.97
CA LEU A 25 4.45 -18.70 -3.84
C LEU A 25 5.08 -17.95 -5.02
N LEU A 26 5.99 -17.04 -4.72
CA LEU A 26 6.79 -16.34 -5.72
C LEU A 26 7.98 -17.17 -6.17
N SER A 27 8.40 -18.14 -5.35
CA SER A 27 9.49 -19.08 -5.64
C SER A 27 9.22 -20.39 -4.94
N LEU A 28 9.50 -21.50 -5.64
CA LEU A 28 9.49 -22.85 -5.05
C LEU A 28 10.84 -23.21 -4.41
N LEU A 29 11.82 -22.28 -4.44
CA LEU A 29 13.20 -22.56 -4.03
C LEU A 29 13.72 -23.81 -4.75
N ASP A 30 14.23 -24.78 -4.00
CA ASP A 30 14.71 -26.06 -4.53
C ASP A 30 13.63 -27.15 -4.57
N PHE A 31 12.39 -26.87 -4.15
CA PHE A 31 11.28 -27.81 -4.18
C PHE A 31 10.73 -27.98 -5.59
N LYS A 32 10.61 -29.23 -6.06
CA LYS A 32 10.18 -29.52 -7.44
C LYS A 32 8.70 -29.86 -7.57
N VAL A 33 8.10 -30.41 -6.53
CA VAL A 33 6.73 -30.95 -6.58
C VAL A 33 5.88 -30.45 -5.41
N ASP A 34 6.47 -30.43 -4.22
CA ASP A 34 5.79 -30.06 -2.98
C ASP A 34 6.69 -29.19 -2.12
N TYR A 35 6.12 -28.46 -1.16
CA TYR A 35 6.84 -27.58 -0.26
C TYR A 35 6.24 -27.68 1.16
N PRO A 36 6.99 -27.32 2.21
CA PRO A 36 6.50 -27.42 3.58
C PRO A 36 5.25 -26.55 3.80
N GLY A 37 4.18 -27.16 4.30
CA GLY A 37 2.96 -26.44 4.72
C GLY A 37 3.13 -25.64 6.00
N VAL A 38 4.24 -25.81 6.71
CA VAL A 38 4.63 -25.12 7.95
C VAL A 38 6.09 -24.71 7.87
N ALA A 39 6.42 -23.59 8.51
CA ALA A 39 7.79 -23.07 8.57
C ALA A 39 8.30 -23.03 10.00
N TYR A 40 9.59 -23.28 10.20
CA TYR A 40 10.24 -22.98 11.47
C TYR A 40 10.27 -21.47 11.72
N PHE A 41 10.20 -21.08 12.98
CA PHE A 41 10.21 -19.66 13.36
C PHE A 41 11.45 -18.92 12.82
N SER A 42 12.60 -19.60 12.78
CA SER A 42 13.86 -19.08 12.21
C SER A 42 13.78 -18.79 10.71
N GLU A 43 12.88 -19.43 9.97
CA GLU A 43 12.72 -19.30 8.52
C GLU A 43 11.56 -18.36 8.14
N MET A 44 10.80 -17.90 9.12
CA MET A 44 9.60 -17.10 8.92
C MET A 44 9.81 -15.87 8.03
N ALA A 45 10.96 -15.23 8.13
CA ALA A 45 11.27 -14.05 7.31
C ALA A 45 11.39 -14.40 5.83
N VAL A 46 12.00 -15.54 5.51
CA VAL A 46 12.13 -16.04 4.12
C VAL A 46 10.77 -16.41 3.57
N TRP A 47 10.01 -17.22 4.31
CA TRP A 47 8.68 -17.64 3.89
C TRP A 47 7.72 -16.47 3.69
N LYS A 48 7.73 -15.48 4.56
CA LYS A 48 6.94 -14.25 4.39
C LYS A 48 7.34 -13.44 3.15
N SER A 49 8.59 -13.50 2.74
CA SER A 49 9.06 -12.78 1.54
C SER A 49 8.63 -13.43 0.24
N ILE A 50 8.48 -14.75 0.20
CA ILE A 50 8.09 -15.51 -1.00
C ILE A 50 6.63 -15.97 -1.02
N CYS A 51 5.92 -15.85 0.11
CA CYS A 51 4.50 -16.18 0.25
C CYS A 51 3.68 -14.90 0.50
N PRO A 52 3.33 -14.15 -0.54
CA PRO A 52 2.47 -12.99 -0.38
C PRO A 52 1.07 -13.40 0.09
N ASN A 53 0.36 -12.46 0.70
CA ASN A 53 -1.02 -12.70 1.14
C ASN A 53 -1.88 -13.14 -0.05
N PRO A 54 -2.46 -14.35 -0.03
CA PRO A 54 -3.26 -14.87 -1.14
C PRO A 54 -4.54 -14.07 -1.39
N SER A 55 -5.04 -13.31 -0.43
CA SER A 55 -6.17 -12.40 -0.63
C SER A 55 -5.89 -11.34 -1.71
N LEU A 56 -4.63 -11.15 -2.09
CA LEU A 56 -4.25 -10.28 -3.20
C LEU A 56 -4.73 -10.82 -4.56
N LEU A 57 -4.92 -12.13 -4.68
CA LEU A 57 -5.43 -12.78 -5.90
C LEU A 57 -6.91 -13.15 -5.77
N ILE A 58 -7.40 -13.36 -4.54
CA ILE A 58 -8.81 -13.65 -4.30
C ILE A 58 -9.53 -12.31 -4.21
N ILE A 59 -10.24 -11.95 -5.26
CA ILE A 59 -11.10 -10.78 -5.28
C ILE A 59 -12.27 -11.08 -4.36
N SER A 60 -12.26 -10.47 -3.16
CA SER A 60 -13.40 -10.58 -2.23
C SER A 60 -14.63 -9.89 -2.85
N GLU A 61 -15.84 -10.34 -2.51
CA GLU A 61 -17.08 -9.67 -2.92
C GLU A 61 -17.13 -8.18 -2.54
N ALA A 62 -16.44 -7.80 -1.47
CA ALA A 62 -16.28 -6.40 -1.09
C ALA A 62 -15.47 -5.57 -2.10
N LEU A 63 -14.54 -6.21 -2.83
CA LEU A 63 -13.82 -5.59 -3.94
C LEU A 63 -14.60 -5.73 -5.27
N GLN A 64 -15.48 -6.74 -5.39
CA GLN A 64 -16.34 -6.93 -6.55
C GLN A 64 -17.54 -5.97 -6.59
N LYS A 65 -17.94 -5.39 -5.44
CA LYS A 65 -18.97 -4.35 -5.35
C LYS A 65 -18.52 -2.96 -5.80
N LYS A 66 -17.38 -2.82 -6.44
CA LYS A 66 -17.19 -1.69 -7.34
C LYS A 66 -18.19 -1.87 -8.46
N GLU A 67 -19.28 -1.07 -8.45
CA GLU A 67 -20.10 -0.86 -9.64
C GLU A 67 -19.12 -0.78 -10.81
N ASN A 68 -19.37 -1.51 -11.89
CA ASN A 68 -18.53 -1.50 -13.10
C ASN A 68 -18.64 -0.11 -13.76
N THR A 69 -18.11 0.90 -13.06
CA THR A 69 -18.02 2.25 -13.56
C THR A 69 -17.02 2.23 -14.69
N SER A 70 -17.48 2.48 -15.90
CA SER A 70 -16.60 2.49 -17.06
C SER A 70 -15.54 3.60 -16.91
N GLN A 71 -14.39 3.43 -17.53
CA GLN A 71 -13.36 4.48 -17.57
C GLN A 71 -13.93 5.79 -18.16
N GLU A 72 -14.86 5.69 -19.08
CA GLU A 72 -15.54 6.82 -19.71
C GLU A 72 -16.42 7.59 -18.71
N ASP A 73 -17.14 6.87 -17.84
CA ASP A 73 -17.93 7.45 -16.76
C ASP A 73 -17.04 8.17 -15.74
N LEU A 74 -15.93 7.56 -15.37
CA LEU A 74 -14.94 8.18 -14.46
C LEU A 74 -14.41 9.50 -15.04
N ILE A 75 -14.05 9.52 -16.32
CA ILE A 75 -13.56 10.72 -16.99
C ILE A 75 -14.67 11.79 -17.06
N THR A 76 -15.88 11.40 -17.41
CA THR A 76 -17.03 12.30 -17.53
C THR A 76 -17.37 12.92 -16.19
N TYR A 77 -17.47 12.11 -15.13
CA TYR A 77 -17.72 12.59 -13.79
C TYR A 77 -16.61 13.54 -13.30
N ARG A 78 -15.35 13.18 -13.54
CA ARG A 78 -14.18 13.99 -13.20
C ARG A 78 -14.24 15.37 -13.89
N LYS A 79 -14.50 15.42 -15.18
CA LYS A 79 -14.61 16.67 -15.95
C LYS A 79 -15.72 17.58 -15.43
N LYS A 80 -16.81 17.01 -14.96
CA LYS A 80 -17.99 17.75 -14.48
C LYS A 80 -17.81 18.29 -13.07
N HIS A 81 -17.16 17.54 -12.17
CA HIS A 81 -17.20 17.79 -10.74
C HIS A 81 -15.85 18.12 -10.10
N LEU A 82 -14.72 17.89 -10.77
CA LEU A 82 -13.41 18.24 -10.25
C LEU A 82 -12.85 19.51 -10.91
N GLY A 83 -12.04 20.24 -10.16
CA GLY A 83 -11.41 21.46 -10.65
C GLY A 83 -10.54 21.20 -11.88
N LYS A 84 -10.59 22.11 -12.87
CA LYS A 84 -9.86 21.98 -14.14
C LYS A 84 -8.33 21.90 -13.96
N SER A 85 -7.81 22.39 -12.86
CA SER A 85 -6.38 22.29 -12.49
C SER A 85 -5.94 20.87 -12.18
N LEU A 86 -6.86 19.97 -11.83
CA LEU A 86 -6.59 18.54 -11.64
C LEU A 86 -6.59 17.79 -12.98
N SER A 87 -5.73 18.22 -13.90
CA SER A 87 -5.60 17.58 -15.22
C SER A 87 -5.05 16.15 -15.11
N LEU A 88 -5.45 15.30 -16.05
CA LEU A 88 -4.84 13.98 -16.22
C LEU A 88 -3.54 14.13 -17.02
N GLN A 89 -2.53 13.36 -16.64
CA GLN A 89 -1.19 13.51 -17.19
C GLN A 89 -1.06 12.97 -18.63
N TYR A 90 -1.85 11.97 -19.00
CA TYR A 90 -1.74 11.29 -20.28
C TYR A 90 -2.93 11.62 -21.19
N LYS A 91 -2.66 11.68 -22.54
CA LYS A 91 -3.73 11.87 -23.53
C LYS A 91 -4.77 10.77 -23.46
N THR A 92 -4.33 9.53 -23.30
CA THR A 92 -5.19 8.38 -22.97
C THR A 92 -5.11 8.13 -21.48
N PRO A 93 -6.13 8.44 -20.71
CA PRO A 93 -6.12 8.22 -19.27
C PRO A 93 -5.90 6.76 -18.91
N ILE A 94 -5.19 6.52 -17.84
CA ILE A 94 -4.92 5.17 -17.32
C ILE A 94 -5.58 5.07 -15.94
N GLU A 95 -6.40 4.05 -15.75
CA GLU A 95 -7.01 3.76 -14.45
C GLU A 95 -6.06 2.84 -13.65
N MET A 96 -5.32 3.43 -12.72
CA MET A 96 -4.47 2.67 -11.80
C MET A 96 -5.31 2.10 -10.67
N VAL A 97 -5.22 0.80 -10.46
CA VAL A 97 -6.01 0.08 -9.44
C VAL A 97 -5.16 -0.47 -8.32
N ARG A 98 -3.85 -0.62 -8.53
CA ARG A 98 -2.94 -1.19 -7.53
C ARG A 98 -1.50 -0.69 -7.71
N GLY A 99 -0.77 -0.65 -6.61
CA GLY A 99 0.67 -0.52 -6.57
C GLY A 99 1.29 -1.66 -5.75
N ALA A 100 2.44 -2.18 -6.18
CA ALA A 100 3.19 -3.21 -5.45
C ALA A 100 4.69 -3.03 -5.67
N GLY A 101 5.44 -2.82 -4.60
CA GLY A 101 6.86 -2.47 -4.67
C GLY A 101 7.09 -1.26 -5.58
N GLN A 102 7.89 -1.41 -6.62
CA GLN A 102 8.18 -0.34 -7.59
C GLN A 102 7.21 -0.30 -8.78
N TYR A 103 6.10 -1.02 -8.74
CA TYR A 103 5.20 -1.13 -9.89
C TYR A 103 3.80 -0.65 -9.59
N LEU A 104 3.16 -0.08 -10.62
CA LEU A 104 1.73 0.21 -10.69
C LEU A 104 1.05 -0.76 -11.65
N MET A 105 -0.23 -1.03 -11.41
CA MET A 105 -1.05 -1.90 -12.24
C MET A 105 -2.36 -1.20 -12.58
N ASP A 106 -2.76 -1.28 -13.85
CA ASP A 106 -4.02 -0.73 -14.31
C ASP A 106 -5.18 -1.74 -14.20
N SER A 107 -6.40 -1.26 -14.49
CA SER A 107 -7.62 -2.07 -14.48
C SER A 107 -7.63 -3.20 -15.53
N GLN A 108 -6.69 -3.21 -16.47
CA GLN A 108 -6.51 -4.26 -17.47
C GLN A 108 -5.39 -5.24 -17.10
N GLY A 109 -4.80 -5.09 -15.92
CA GLY A 109 -3.71 -5.94 -15.45
C GLY A 109 -2.34 -5.62 -16.04
N ARG A 110 -2.18 -4.54 -16.80
CA ARG A 110 -0.88 -4.11 -17.31
C ARG A 110 -0.04 -3.52 -16.19
N LYS A 111 1.24 -3.84 -16.21
CA LYS A 111 2.21 -3.46 -15.20
C LYS A 111 3.12 -2.35 -15.71
N TYR A 112 3.31 -1.32 -14.90
CA TYR A 112 4.13 -0.16 -15.19
C TYR A 112 5.19 0.02 -14.11
N LEU A 113 6.43 0.30 -14.50
CA LEU A 113 7.46 0.73 -13.56
C LEU A 113 7.15 2.16 -13.13
N ASP A 114 6.97 2.36 -11.82
CA ASP A 114 6.73 3.68 -11.26
C ASP A 114 8.05 4.44 -11.07
N THR A 115 8.31 5.36 -11.97
CA THR A 115 9.51 6.23 -11.93
C THR A 115 9.17 7.68 -11.56
N VAL A 116 7.93 7.95 -11.18
CA VAL A 116 7.42 9.31 -10.97
C VAL A 116 6.92 9.53 -9.54
N ASN A 117 6.23 8.56 -8.95
CA ASN A 117 5.63 8.74 -7.63
C ASN A 117 6.69 8.67 -6.52
N ASN A 118 7.04 9.85 -6.01
CA ASN A 118 8.00 10.00 -4.92
C ASN A 118 7.37 9.86 -3.52
N VAL A 119 6.07 9.65 -3.41
CA VAL A 119 5.38 9.46 -2.12
C VAL A 119 5.64 8.06 -1.55
N ALA A 120 5.75 7.05 -2.40
CA ALA A 120 6.00 5.68 -2.00
C ALA A 120 7.51 5.36 -2.00
N HIS A 121 8.31 6.10 -1.23
CA HIS A 121 9.78 5.98 -1.20
C HIS A 121 10.30 4.57 -0.95
N VAL A 122 9.57 3.79 -0.15
CA VAL A 122 9.91 2.40 0.19
C VAL A 122 9.12 1.38 -0.63
N GLY A 123 8.49 1.85 -1.71
CA GLY A 123 7.62 1.06 -2.57
C GLY A 123 6.17 1.02 -2.10
N HIS A 124 5.28 0.76 -3.07
CA HIS A 124 3.86 0.56 -2.82
C HIS A 124 3.63 -0.68 -1.96
N GLU A 125 2.58 -0.67 -1.14
CA GLU A 125 2.21 -1.78 -0.24
C GLU A 125 3.34 -2.22 0.73
N ASN A 126 4.27 -1.33 1.08
CA ASN A 126 5.30 -1.71 2.05
C ASN A 126 4.65 -2.15 3.36
N TYR A 127 4.83 -3.42 3.71
CA TYR A 127 4.14 -4.04 4.84
C TYR A 127 4.36 -3.30 6.16
N LYS A 128 5.57 -2.83 6.43
CA LYS A 128 5.90 -2.13 7.67
C LYS A 128 5.13 -0.82 7.78
N VAL A 129 5.08 -0.05 6.68
CA VAL A 129 4.36 1.24 6.63
C VAL A 129 2.86 1.02 6.74
N VAL A 130 2.32 0.07 5.96
CA VAL A 130 0.88 -0.25 5.97
C VAL A 130 0.45 -0.70 7.36
N LYS A 131 1.19 -1.64 7.97
CA LYS A 131 0.88 -2.16 9.30
C LYS A 131 0.93 -1.07 10.37
N ALA A 132 1.99 -0.25 10.40
CA ALA A 132 2.11 0.85 11.35
C ALA A 132 0.95 1.84 11.23
N GLY A 133 0.55 2.19 9.98
CA GLY A 133 -0.59 3.05 9.73
C GLY A 133 -1.91 2.44 10.22
N GLN A 134 -2.15 1.17 9.93
CA GLN A 134 -3.35 0.45 10.38
C GLN A 134 -3.46 0.38 11.91
N GLU A 135 -2.36 0.03 12.58
CA GLU A 135 -2.29 -0.04 14.04
C GLU A 135 -2.54 1.31 14.68
N GLN A 136 -1.91 2.37 14.17
CA GLN A 136 -2.09 3.72 14.68
C GLN A 136 -3.52 4.24 14.47
N MET A 137 -4.09 4.02 13.28
CA MET A 137 -5.47 4.44 12.98
C MET A 137 -6.50 3.69 13.81
N ALA A 138 -6.24 2.45 14.20
CA ALA A 138 -7.10 1.68 15.09
C ALA A 138 -7.09 2.19 16.54
N LEU A 139 -6.00 2.85 16.96
CA LEU A 139 -5.87 3.42 18.30
C LEU A 139 -6.38 4.86 18.35
N ILE A 140 -5.79 5.73 17.54
CA ILE A 140 -6.13 7.15 17.51
C ILE A 140 -5.67 7.78 16.21
N ASN A 141 -6.54 8.58 15.59
CA ASN A 141 -6.24 9.47 14.49
C ASN A 141 -6.73 10.87 14.84
N THR A 142 -5.82 11.72 15.32
CA THR A 142 -6.14 13.09 15.76
C THR A 142 -5.04 14.06 15.33
N ASN A 143 -5.22 15.33 15.67
CA ASN A 143 -4.27 16.39 15.33
C ASN A 143 -3.15 16.55 16.38
N SER A 144 -2.12 17.31 16.01
CA SER A 144 -0.91 17.55 16.82
C SER A 144 -1.12 18.40 18.08
N ARG A 145 -2.36 18.82 18.39
CA ARG A 145 -2.67 19.57 19.62
C ARG A 145 -2.60 18.72 20.89
N TYR A 146 -2.62 17.41 20.74
CA TYR A 146 -2.49 16.48 21.86
C TYR A 146 -1.08 15.89 21.88
N LEU A 147 -0.55 15.66 23.08
CA LEU A 147 0.75 15.01 23.24
C LEU A 147 0.67 13.57 22.75
N HIS A 148 1.62 13.21 21.91
CA HIS A 148 1.78 11.85 21.43
C HIS A 148 3.26 11.54 21.16
N GLU A 149 3.71 10.36 21.58
CA GLU A 149 5.10 9.97 21.48
C GLU A 149 5.61 9.85 20.04
N ASN A 150 4.76 9.41 19.10
CA ASN A 150 5.18 9.15 17.72
C ASN A 150 5.74 10.39 17.02
N ILE A 151 5.14 11.57 17.24
CA ILE A 151 5.66 12.80 16.63
C ILE A 151 7.03 13.19 17.23
N ASN A 152 7.19 12.99 18.54
CA ASN A 152 8.45 13.29 19.21
C ASN A 152 9.55 12.33 18.78
N ASN A 153 9.24 11.02 18.65
CA ASN A 153 10.18 10.01 18.18
C ASN A 153 10.62 10.30 16.75
N LEU A 154 9.69 10.61 15.85
CA LEU A 154 10.00 11.01 14.48
C LEU A 154 10.89 12.27 14.45
N ALA A 155 10.55 13.28 15.25
CA ALA A 155 11.36 14.50 15.34
C ALA A 155 12.78 14.21 15.81
N LYS A 156 12.94 13.37 16.83
CA LYS A 156 14.25 12.95 17.34
C LYS A 156 15.08 12.25 16.27
N GLU A 157 14.53 11.23 15.62
CA GLU A 157 15.22 10.48 14.57
C GLU A 157 15.64 11.37 13.40
N LEU A 158 14.79 12.33 13.00
CA LEU A 158 15.11 13.27 11.92
C LEU A 158 16.22 14.24 12.31
N ILE A 159 16.18 14.82 13.53
CA ILE A 159 17.20 15.75 14.01
C ILE A 159 18.57 15.05 14.07
N GLU A 160 18.63 13.78 14.47
CA GLU A 160 19.89 13.01 14.51
C GLU A 160 20.54 12.85 13.11
N THR A 161 19.80 13.04 12.03
CA THR A 161 20.32 13.00 10.64
C THR A 161 20.76 14.36 10.10
N LEU A 162 20.51 15.45 10.82
CA LEU A 162 20.75 16.81 10.39
C LEU A 162 22.02 17.41 11.03
N ALA A 163 22.47 18.55 10.52
CA ALA A 163 23.52 19.32 11.16
C ALA A 163 23.06 19.81 12.54
N PRO A 164 23.95 19.88 13.56
CA PRO A 164 23.58 20.20 14.93
C PRO A 164 22.82 21.54 15.13
N GLU A 165 23.00 22.47 14.20
CA GLU A 165 22.33 23.78 14.20
C GLU A 165 20.86 23.66 13.78
N LEU A 166 20.48 22.59 13.06
CA LEU A 166 19.13 22.34 12.57
C LEU A 166 18.38 21.43 13.56
N ASN A 167 17.98 21.97 14.68
CA ASN A 167 17.41 21.22 15.80
C ASN A 167 15.93 21.52 16.08
N VAL A 168 15.27 22.27 15.19
CA VAL A 168 13.83 22.56 15.27
C VAL A 168 13.16 22.15 13.97
N LEU A 169 12.08 21.35 14.08
CA LEU A 169 11.33 20.83 12.94
C LEU A 169 9.93 21.44 12.87
N HIS A 170 9.49 21.74 11.66
CA HIS A 170 8.13 22.15 11.35
C HIS A 170 7.51 21.12 10.40
N PHE A 171 6.51 20.39 10.87
CA PHE A 171 5.78 19.41 10.05
C PHE A 171 4.63 20.10 9.32
N VAL A 172 4.55 19.89 8.02
CA VAL A 172 3.52 20.40 7.11
C VAL A 172 3.05 19.28 6.19
N ASN A 173 1.99 19.51 5.39
CA ASN A 173 1.37 18.45 4.61
C ASN A 173 1.93 18.32 3.17
N SER A 174 2.73 19.26 2.71
CA SER A 174 3.30 19.23 1.36
C SER A 174 4.60 20.03 1.26
N GLY A 175 5.40 19.73 0.23
CA GLY A 175 6.59 20.50 -0.09
C GLY A 175 6.29 21.96 -0.42
N SER A 176 5.14 22.26 -1.02
CA SER A 176 4.69 23.64 -1.29
C SER A 176 4.45 24.41 -0.01
N GLU A 177 3.78 23.81 0.98
CA GLU A 177 3.59 24.40 2.30
C GLU A 177 4.93 24.59 3.03
N ALA A 178 5.85 23.63 2.92
CA ALA A 178 7.18 23.76 3.50
C ALA A 178 7.95 24.97 2.93
N ASN A 179 7.95 25.12 1.60
CA ASN A 179 8.60 26.26 0.94
C ASN A 179 7.93 27.59 1.31
N GLU A 180 6.60 27.63 1.33
CA GLU A 180 5.87 28.86 1.75
C GLU A 180 6.20 29.22 3.19
N LEU A 181 6.18 28.26 4.10
CA LEU A 181 6.52 28.50 5.51
C LEU A 181 7.96 29.01 5.64
N ALA A 182 8.92 28.40 4.97
CA ALA A 182 10.32 28.81 5.00
C ALA A 182 10.49 30.27 4.52
N ILE A 183 9.86 30.65 3.40
CA ILE A 183 9.90 32.02 2.89
C ILE A 183 9.28 33.01 3.88
N ARG A 184 8.17 32.64 4.50
CA ARG A 184 7.52 33.50 5.53
C ARG A 184 8.39 33.68 6.76
N MET A 185 9.05 32.60 7.21
CA MET A 185 9.98 32.66 8.35
C MET A 185 11.17 33.60 8.04
N VAL A 186 11.80 33.46 6.87
CA VAL A 186 12.90 34.34 6.44
C VAL A 186 12.43 35.81 6.44
N LYS A 187 11.27 36.12 5.85
CA LYS A 187 10.72 37.49 5.83
C LYS A 187 10.36 38.07 7.21
N ALA A 188 10.15 37.21 8.19
CA ALA A 188 9.81 37.63 9.53
C ALA A 188 11.03 38.03 10.37
N VAL A 189 12.23 37.55 9.97
CA VAL A 189 13.50 37.83 10.69
C VAL A 189 14.45 38.75 9.93
N THR A 190 14.14 39.09 8.67
CA THR A 190 14.84 40.09 7.86
C THR A 190 14.04 41.40 7.77
#